data_0b20539cae34f32fadbc07f2c802b048
#
_entry.id   0b20539cae34f32fadbc07f2c802b048
#
_cell.length_a   1.000
_cell.length_b   1.000
_cell.length_c   1.000
_cell.angle_alpha   90.00
_cell.angle_beta   90.00
_cell.angle_gamma   90.00
#
_symmetry.space_group_name_H-M   'P 1'
#
loop_
_entity.id
_entity.type
_entity.pdbx_description
1 polymer ?
#
loop_
_entity_poly.entity_id
_entity_poly.type
_entity_poly.pdbx_seq_one_letter_code
_entity_poly.pdbx_strand_id
1 'polypeptide(L)'
;MATVEFYMRGGELRDALRAATRGAHERLHRHPGLAAIAKGTISRFDYCKVLTRLLGFHIPFELALGLLPERSVWLRADLQSLEAPSSGSAVPLCPYIPRVENHAQRLGARYVMEGAAIGGRQLARRLDLLLGHDGPAGRRYFTGRGTAGGSDWRSFLGELAAFEANAASWDSLIEAACETFDIFEHWLAGWSGRPAE
;
A
#
# COMPACT_ATOMS: atom_id res chain seq x y z
N MET A 1 17.80 -5.28 31.07
CA MET A 1 17.48 -3.85 30.88
C MET A 1 17.49 -3.44 29.41
N ALA A 2 18.46 -3.83 28.60
CA ALA A 2 18.53 -3.49 27.15
C ALA A 2 17.29 -3.89 26.33
N THR A 3 16.66 -5.03 26.62
CA THR A 3 15.50 -5.55 25.88
C THR A 3 14.23 -4.70 26.08
N VAL A 4 14.01 -4.15 27.26
CA VAL A 4 12.83 -3.30 27.56
C VAL A 4 12.98 -1.92 26.92
N GLU A 5 14.17 -1.34 27.00
CA GLU A 5 14.50 -0.06 26.36
C GLU A 5 14.39 -0.13 24.83
N PHE A 6 14.77 -1.25 24.25
CA PHE A 6 14.63 -1.56 22.84
C PHE A 6 13.15 -1.60 22.38
N TYR A 7 12.28 -2.26 23.14
CA TYR A 7 10.84 -2.30 22.84
C TYR A 7 10.13 -0.95 23.02
N MET A 8 10.57 -0.13 23.96
CA MET A 8 10.03 1.22 24.18
C MET A 8 10.35 2.13 23.01
N ARG A 9 11.57 2.15 22.49
CA ARG A 9 11.98 2.97 21.34
C ARG A 9 11.27 2.56 20.04
N GLY A 10 11.09 1.27 19.80
CA GLY A 10 10.33 0.78 18.64
C GLY A 10 8.85 1.18 18.67
N GLY A 11 8.27 1.30 19.88
CA GLY A 11 6.93 1.84 20.09
C GLY A 11 6.85 3.33 19.75
N GLU A 12 7.79 4.12 20.23
CA GLU A 12 7.87 5.57 19.98
C GLU A 12 8.02 5.90 18.49
N LEU A 13 8.92 5.19 17.78
CA LEU A 13 9.09 5.38 16.33
C LEU A 13 7.82 5.07 15.56
N ARG A 14 7.15 3.95 15.90
CA ARG A 14 5.88 3.59 15.26
C ARG A 14 4.78 4.63 15.51
N ASP A 15 4.71 5.16 16.73
CA ASP A 15 3.71 6.18 17.08
C ASP A 15 4.02 7.51 16.38
N ALA A 16 5.29 7.88 16.24
CA ALA A 16 5.73 9.04 15.46
C ALA A 16 5.39 8.88 13.97
N LEU A 17 5.68 7.73 13.37
CA LEU A 17 5.28 7.40 11.99
C LEU A 17 3.77 7.50 11.79
N ARG A 18 2.99 6.91 12.71
CA ARG A 18 1.53 6.94 12.66
C ARG A 18 1.01 8.37 12.77
N ALA A 19 1.59 9.18 13.65
CA ALA A 19 1.21 10.58 13.82
C ALA A 19 1.51 11.39 12.55
N ALA A 20 2.71 11.26 12.01
CA ALA A 20 3.16 11.99 10.82
C ALA A 20 2.35 11.64 9.57
N THR A 21 1.97 10.37 9.40
CA THR A 21 1.28 9.88 8.19
C THR A 21 -0.25 9.88 8.30
N ARG A 22 -0.82 10.23 9.47
CA ARG A 22 -2.27 10.17 9.73
C ARG A 22 -3.09 10.95 8.71
N GLY A 23 -2.70 12.19 8.42
CA GLY A 23 -3.44 13.05 7.51
C GLY A 23 -3.53 12.49 6.09
N ALA A 24 -2.41 11.99 5.55
CA ALA A 24 -2.37 11.36 4.24
C ALA A 24 -3.19 10.07 4.20
N HIS A 25 -3.10 9.25 5.23
CA HIS A 25 -3.91 8.04 5.37
C HIS A 25 -5.42 8.34 5.37
N GLU A 26 -5.86 9.38 6.11
CA GLU A 26 -7.26 9.82 6.12
C GLU A 26 -7.72 10.37 4.77
N ARG A 27 -6.85 11.07 4.02
CA ARG A 27 -7.17 11.53 2.66
C ARG A 27 -7.33 10.37 1.70
N LEU A 28 -6.48 9.35 1.78
CA LEU A 28 -6.60 8.13 0.98
C LEU A 28 -7.90 7.38 1.24
N HIS A 29 -8.39 7.33 2.47
CA HIS A 29 -9.70 6.75 2.78
C HIS A 29 -10.86 7.49 2.08
N ARG A 30 -10.70 8.77 1.78
CA ARG A 30 -11.67 9.58 1.04
C ARG A 30 -11.49 9.54 -0.48
N HIS A 31 -10.44 8.89 -0.97
CA HIS A 31 -10.24 8.72 -2.42
C HIS A 31 -11.45 8.02 -3.04
N PRO A 32 -12.09 8.58 -4.10
CA PRO A 32 -13.39 8.09 -4.59
C PRO A 32 -13.41 6.59 -4.90
N GLY A 33 -12.38 6.07 -5.57
CA GLY A 33 -12.29 4.65 -5.91
C GLY A 33 -12.15 3.75 -4.67
N LEU A 34 -11.29 4.12 -3.70
CA LEU A 34 -11.12 3.36 -2.46
C LEU A 34 -12.36 3.44 -1.57
N ALA A 35 -12.99 4.61 -1.49
CA ALA A 35 -14.24 4.80 -0.77
C ALA A 35 -15.39 3.98 -1.38
N ALA A 36 -15.48 3.90 -2.71
CA ALA A 36 -16.46 3.08 -3.40
C ALA A 36 -16.26 1.58 -3.13
N ILE A 37 -15.00 1.10 -3.08
CA ILE A 37 -14.70 -0.27 -2.64
C ILE A 37 -15.15 -0.46 -1.18
N ALA A 38 -14.81 0.44 -0.28
CA ALA A 38 -15.14 0.35 1.14
C ALA A 38 -16.66 0.31 1.39
N LYS A 39 -17.43 1.02 0.57
CA LYS A 39 -18.91 1.00 0.59
C LYS A 39 -19.51 -0.22 -0.13
N GLY A 40 -18.74 -0.96 -0.92
CA GLY A 40 -19.22 -2.04 -1.77
C GLY A 40 -20.04 -1.58 -2.97
N THR A 41 -19.87 -0.33 -3.43
CA THR A 41 -20.63 0.30 -4.50
C THR A 41 -19.84 0.46 -5.80
N ILE A 42 -18.57 0.05 -5.82
CA ILE A 42 -17.71 0.19 -6.99
C ILE A 42 -18.21 -0.67 -8.17
N SER A 43 -18.21 -0.10 -9.38
CA SER A 43 -18.45 -0.88 -10.59
C SER A 43 -17.24 -1.72 -10.97
N ARG A 44 -17.43 -2.84 -11.70
CA ARG A 44 -16.31 -3.66 -12.21
C ARG A 44 -15.34 -2.83 -13.05
N PHE A 45 -15.86 -1.96 -13.89
CA PHE A 45 -15.07 -1.08 -14.74
C PHE A 45 -14.19 -0.12 -13.92
N ASP A 46 -14.76 0.54 -12.91
CA ASP A 46 -14.03 1.47 -12.06
C ASP A 46 -13.04 0.76 -11.15
N TYR A 47 -13.39 -0.46 -10.73
CA TYR A 47 -12.49 -1.30 -9.97
C TYR A 47 -11.23 -1.68 -10.79
N CYS A 48 -11.40 -2.07 -12.05
CA CYS A 48 -10.26 -2.31 -12.94
C CYS A 48 -9.36 -1.07 -13.08
N LYS A 49 -9.94 0.14 -13.13
CA LYS A 49 -9.16 1.39 -13.14
C LYS A 49 -8.36 1.59 -11.84
N VAL A 50 -8.95 1.27 -10.68
CA VAL A 50 -8.22 1.31 -9.41
C VAL A 50 -7.04 0.35 -9.45
N LEU A 51 -7.25 -0.91 -9.86
CA LEU A 51 -6.18 -1.91 -9.95
C LEU A 51 -5.09 -1.49 -10.93
N THR A 52 -5.45 -0.89 -12.07
CA THR A 52 -4.47 -0.39 -13.05
C THR A 52 -3.62 0.74 -12.47
N ARG A 53 -4.22 1.68 -11.71
CA ARG A 53 -3.48 2.74 -11.02
C ARG A 53 -2.56 2.16 -9.95
N LEU A 54 -3.02 1.21 -9.15
CA LEU A 54 -2.21 0.51 -8.17
C LEU A 54 -1.03 -0.21 -8.84
N LEU A 55 -1.28 -0.91 -9.96
CA LEU A 55 -0.22 -1.58 -10.72
C LEU A 55 0.83 -0.60 -11.22
N GLY A 56 0.40 0.54 -11.75
CA GLY A 56 1.30 1.59 -12.22
C GLY A 56 2.17 2.22 -11.13
N PHE A 57 1.73 2.19 -9.87
CA PHE A 57 2.54 2.59 -8.72
C PHE A 57 3.50 1.48 -8.29
N HIS A 58 2.99 0.25 -8.13
CA HIS A 58 3.78 -0.83 -7.54
C HIS A 58 4.95 -1.29 -8.41
N ILE A 59 4.84 -1.25 -9.73
CA ILE A 59 5.94 -1.65 -10.62
C ILE A 59 7.22 -0.84 -10.36
N PRO A 60 7.23 0.50 -10.50
CA PRO A 60 8.44 1.29 -10.24
C PRO A 60 8.82 1.31 -8.76
N PHE A 61 7.85 1.23 -7.84
CA PHE A 61 8.11 1.21 -6.41
C PHE A 61 8.86 -0.05 -5.96
N GLU A 62 8.39 -1.24 -6.36
CA GLU A 62 9.05 -2.51 -6.03
C GLU A 62 10.46 -2.56 -6.60
N LEU A 63 10.66 -2.05 -7.83
CA LEU A 63 11.97 -1.95 -8.47
C LEU A 63 12.91 -1.03 -7.69
N ALA A 64 12.46 0.16 -7.32
CA ALA A 64 13.28 1.15 -6.62
C ALA A 64 13.72 0.67 -5.22
N LEU A 65 12.88 -0.08 -4.54
CA LEU A 65 13.20 -0.64 -3.23
C LEU A 65 13.97 -1.98 -3.31
N GLY A 66 14.19 -2.52 -4.50
CA GLY A 66 14.80 -3.84 -4.68
C GLY A 66 13.94 -4.97 -4.07
N LEU A 67 12.61 -4.81 -4.10
CA LEU A 67 11.67 -5.81 -3.62
C LEU A 67 11.33 -6.80 -4.74
N LEU A 68 10.92 -8.00 -4.33
CA LEU A 68 10.32 -8.93 -5.30
C LEU A 68 9.02 -8.34 -5.86
N PRO A 69 8.70 -8.55 -7.15
CA PRO A 69 7.52 -7.99 -7.81
C PRO A 69 6.24 -8.73 -7.39
N GLU A 70 5.96 -8.80 -6.11
CA GLU A 70 4.87 -9.60 -5.56
C GLU A 70 3.51 -8.90 -5.75
N ARG A 71 3.42 -7.62 -5.35
CA ARG A 71 2.16 -6.87 -5.44
C ARG A 71 1.79 -6.58 -6.90
N SER A 72 2.76 -6.24 -7.72
CA SER A 72 2.55 -6.06 -9.15
C SER A 72 2.11 -7.35 -9.85
N VAL A 73 2.64 -8.50 -9.44
CA VAL A 73 2.20 -9.81 -9.94
C VAL A 73 0.75 -10.09 -9.53
N TRP A 74 0.37 -9.84 -8.27
CA TRP A 74 -1.01 -10.01 -7.83
C TRP A 74 -1.99 -9.10 -8.57
N LEU A 75 -1.64 -7.83 -8.77
CA LEU A 75 -2.45 -6.88 -9.51
C LEU A 75 -2.65 -7.29 -10.98
N ARG A 76 -1.62 -7.83 -11.62
CA ARG A 76 -1.74 -8.38 -12.98
C ARG A 76 -2.69 -9.57 -13.03
N ALA A 77 -2.56 -10.50 -12.07
CA ALA A 77 -3.44 -11.65 -11.97
C ALA A 77 -4.90 -11.23 -11.72
N ASP A 78 -5.14 -10.22 -10.87
CA ASP A 78 -6.46 -9.69 -10.60
C ASP A 78 -7.08 -9.06 -11.87
N LEU A 79 -6.33 -8.21 -12.58
CA LEU A 79 -6.78 -7.62 -13.84
C LEU A 79 -7.07 -8.67 -14.90
N GLN A 80 -6.27 -9.71 -14.99
CA GLN A 80 -6.49 -10.82 -15.91
C GLN A 80 -7.76 -11.60 -15.57
N SER A 81 -7.99 -11.92 -14.29
CA SER A 81 -9.19 -12.65 -13.87
C SER A 81 -10.48 -11.83 -14.02
N LEU A 82 -10.37 -10.51 -14.04
CA LEU A 82 -11.45 -9.60 -14.30
C LEU A 82 -11.71 -9.37 -15.82
N GLU A 83 -10.95 -10.01 -16.70
CA GLU A 83 -11.01 -9.75 -18.15
C GLU A 83 -10.96 -8.25 -18.44
N ALA A 84 -10.14 -7.54 -17.65
CA ALA A 84 -10.01 -6.10 -17.80
C ALA A 84 -9.63 -5.78 -19.26
N PRO A 85 -10.29 -4.82 -19.92
CA PRO A 85 -9.98 -4.49 -21.29
C PRO A 85 -8.47 -4.22 -21.40
N SER A 86 -7.76 -5.09 -22.10
CA SER A 86 -6.42 -4.79 -22.56
C SER A 86 -6.57 -3.74 -23.65
N SER A 87 -6.75 -2.49 -23.24
CA SER A 87 -6.60 -1.37 -24.14
C SER A 87 -5.16 -1.44 -24.61
N GLY A 88 -4.82 -1.91 -25.76
CA GLY A 88 -3.46 -2.15 -26.29
C GLY A 88 -2.36 -1.12 -25.92
N SER A 89 -2.65 -0.28 -24.96
CA SER A 89 -1.77 0.72 -24.34
C SER A 89 -1.05 0.12 -23.14
N ALA A 90 0.23 0.41 -23.03
CA ALA A 90 1.01 0.06 -21.83
C ALA A 90 0.38 0.65 -20.56
N VAL A 91 0.45 -0.08 -19.44
CA VAL A 91 0.01 0.42 -18.14
C VAL A 91 0.78 1.71 -17.82
N PRO A 92 0.09 2.84 -17.58
CA PRO A 92 0.77 4.07 -17.17
C PRO A 92 1.54 3.83 -15.87
N LEU A 93 2.81 4.19 -15.83
CA LEU A 93 3.65 4.04 -14.64
C LEU A 93 3.74 5.37 -13.89
N CYS A 94 3.78 5.31 -12.57
CA CYS A 94 4.04 6.46 -11.73
C CYS A 94 5.45 7.00 -12.04
N PRO A 95 5.59 8.26 -12.48
CA PRO A 95 6.91 8.81 -12.82
C PRO A 95 7.71 9.21 -11.58
N TYR A 96 7.08 9.24 -10.42
CA TYR A 96 7.69 9.61 -9.16
C TYR A 96 7.84 8.38 -8.27
N ILE A 97 8.99 8.24 -7.64
CA ILE A 97 9.28 7.22 -6.63
C ILE A 97 9.92 7.89 -5.43
N PRO A 98 9.67 7.38 -4.21
CA PRO A 98 10.30 7.96 -3.03
C PRO A 98 11.82 7.82 -3.10
N ARG A 99 12.52 8.79 -2.53
CA ARG A 99 13.96 8.74 -2.42
C ARG A 99 14.39 7.59 -1.49
N VAL A 100 15.22 6.69 -1.99
CA VAL A 100 15.69 5.50 -1.24
C VAL A 100 17.20 5.37 -1.40
N GLU A 101 17.94 6.21 -0.69
CA GLU A 101 19.41 6.24 -0.71
C GLU A 101 20.03 5.47 0.46
N ASN A 102 19.26 5.24 1.53
CA ASN A 102 19.73 4.59 2.73
C ASN A 102 18.68 3.65 3.35
N HIS A 103 19.08 2.94 4.40
CA HIS A 103 18.22 1.97 5.07
C HIS A 103 17.01 2.60 5.76
N ALA A 104 17.16 3.79 6.38
CA ALA A 104 16.08 4.50 7.04
C ALA A 104 14.97 4.87 6.04
N GLN A 105 15.34 5.44 4.91
CA GLN A 105 14.39 5.78 3.84
C GLN A 105 13.68 4.55 3.28
N ARG A 106 14.42 3.43 3.11
CA ARG A 106 13.82 2.15 2.69
C ARG A 106 12.77 1.65 3.67
N LEU A 107 13.06 1.72 4.98
CA LEU A 107 12.11 1.34 6.02
C LEU A 107 10.88 2.26 6.03
N GLY A 108 11.06 3.57 5.89
CA GLY A 108 9.96 4.54 5.82
C GLY A 108 9.03 4.29 4.63
N ALA A 109 9.59 4.09 3.44
CA ALA A 109 8.81 3.77 2.25
C ALA A 109 8.06 2.43 2.39
N ARG A 110 8.72 1.39 2.92
CA ARG A 110 8.09 0.09 3.18
C ARG A 110 6.98 0.16 4.21
N TYR A 111 7.11 1.00 5.24
CA TYR A 111 6.07 1.18 6.26
C TYR A 111 4.70 1.48 5.66
N VAL A 112 4.65 2.33 4.65
CA VAL A 112 3.40 2.71 3.97
C VAL A 112 2.78 1.50 3.27
N MET A 113 3.57 0.73 2.56
CA MET A 113 3.08 -0.40 1.76
C MET A 113 2.73 -1.62 2.62
N GLU A 114 3.50 -1.90 3.66
CA GLU A 114 3.20 -2.99 4.60
C GLU A 114 1.96 -2.65 5.44
N GLY A 115 1.81 -1.38 5.84
CA GLY A 115 0.61 -0.88 6.53
C GLY A 115 -0.65 -0.96 5.67
N ALA A 116 -0.55 -0.62 4.38
CA ALA A 116 -1.66 -0.69 3.43
C ALA A 116 -2.23 -2.12 3.28
N ALA A 117 -1.39 -3.16 3.40
CA ALA A 117 -1.83 -4.55 3.32
C ALA A 117 -2.79 -4.94 4.45
N ILE A 118 -2.73 -4.26 5.62
CA ILE A 118 -3.66 -4.50 6.73
C ILE A 118 -5.05 -3.98 6.39
N GLY A 119 -5.15 -2.74 5.90
CA GLY A 119 -6.40 -2.13 5.46
C GLY A 119 -7.01 -2.84 4.26
N GLY A 120 -6.17 -3.35 3.36
CA GLY A 120 -6.57 -4.08 2.15
C GLY A 120 -7.51 -5.25 2.44
N ARG A 121 -7.29 -6.01 3.51
CA ARG A 121 -8.16 -7.14 3.88
C ARG A 121 -9.60 -6.74 4.19
N GLN A 122 -9.84 -5.55 4.72
CA GLN A 122 -11.20 -5.05 4.94
C GLN A 122 -11.86 -4.70 3.59
N LEU A 123 -11.09 -4.12 2.67
CA LEU A 123 -11.55 -3.83 1.31
C LEU A 123 -11.85 -5.12 0.54
N ALA A 124 -11.01 -6.16 0.69
CA ALA A 124 -11.24 -7.46 0.06
C ALA A 124 -12.62 -8.06 0.38
N ARG A 125 -13.07 -7.94 1.64
CA ARG A 125 -14.40 -8.42 2.07
C ARG A 125 -15.53 -7.60 1.44
N ARG A 126 -15.33 -6.32 1.19
CA ARG A 126 -16.33 -5.47 0.54
C ARG A 126 -16.50 -5.77 -0.94
N LEU A 127 -15.50 -6.41 -1.55
CA LEU A 127 -15.54 -6.86 -2.93
C LEU A 127 -16.40 -8.12 -3.13
N ASP A 128 -16.88 -8.77 -2.07
CA ASP A 128 -17.81 -9.91 -2.16
C ASP A 128 -19.09 -9.55 -2.92
N LEU A 129 -19.56 -8.31 -2.79
CA LEU A 129 -20.74 -7.83 -3.52
C LEU A 129 -20.49 -7.74 -5.04
N LEU A 130 -19.25 -7.50 -5.45
CA LEU A 130 -18.87 -7.37 -6.86
C LEU A 130 -18.40 -8.69 -7.48
N LEU A 131 -17.65 -9.49 -6.70
CA LEU A 131 -16.90 -10.64 -7.21
C LEU A 131 -17.44 -11.99 -6.72
N GLY A 132 -18.44 -11.99 -5.83
CA GLY A 132 -18.87 -13.20 -5.15
C GLY A 132 -17.95 -13.59 -4.00
N HIS A 133 -18.27 -14.70 -3.33
CA HIS A 133 -17.52 -15.17 -2.15
C HIS A 133 -16.42 -16.17 -2.49
N ASP A 134 -16.30 -16.57 -3.75
CA ASP A 134 -15.44 -17.68 -4.18
C ASP A 134 -14.00 -17.23 -4.47
N GLY A 135 -13.12 -17.45 -3.52
CA GLY A 135 -11.68 -17.40 -3.71
C GLY A 135 -11.06 -16.00 -3.88
N PRO A 136 -9.77 -15.94 -4.17
CA PRO A 136 -9.00 -14.70 -4.26
C PRO A 136 -9.02 -14.04 -5.66
N ALA A 137 -9.68 -14.64 -6.65
CA ALA A 137 -9.68 -14.15 -8.03
C ALA A 137 -10.25 -12.72 -8.11
N GLY A 138 -9.50 -11.83 -8.73
CA GLY A 138 -9.86 -10.42 -8.87
C GLY A 138 -9.63 -9.56 -7.61
N ARG A 139 -9.19 -10.15 -6.48
CA ARG A 139 -8.94 -9.44 -5.21
C ARG A 139 -7.64 -9.86 -4.53
N ARG A 140 -6.75 -10.58 -5.24
CA ARG A 140 -5.50 -11.12 -4.68
C ARG A 140 -4.65 -10.04 -4.03
N TYR A 141 -4.57 -8.87 -4.65
CA TYR A 141 -3.84 -7.73 -4.11
C TYR A 141 -4.35 -7.31 -2.72
N PHE A 142 -5.66 -7.17 -2.55
CA PHE A 142 -6.26 -6.77 -1.28
C PHE A 142 -6.25 -7.89 -0.24
N THR A 143 -6.36 -9.13 -0.66
CA THR A 143 -6.26 -10.30 0.21
C THR A 143 -4.83 -10.52 0.71
N GLY A 144 -3.84 -10.18 -0.13
CA GLY A 144 -2.44 -10.39 0.14
C GLY A 144 -2.12 -11.85 0.38
N ARG A 145 -1.22 -12.13 1.33
CA ARG A 145 -0.86 -13.48 1.78
C ARG A 145 -1.88 -14.09 2.75
N GLY A 146 -3.08 -13.52 2.85
CA GLY A 146 -4.13 -14.02 3.72
C GLY A 146 -3.73 -13.97 5.20
N THR A 147 -3.86 -15.07 5.94
CA THR A 147 -3.49 -15.16 7.36
C THR A 147 -1.99 -14.96 7.60
N ALA A 148 -1.13 -15.33 6.65
CA ALA A 148 0.31 -15.10 6.73
C ALA A 148 0.69 -13.61 6.65
N GLY A 149 -0.11 -12.75 6.04
CA GLY A 149 0.15 -11.31 5.98
C GLY A 149 0.18 -10.59 7.33
N GLY A 150 -0.43 -11.19 8.36
CA GLY A 150 -0.31 -10.71 9.73
C GLY A 150 1.06 -11.00 10.37
N SER A 151 1.73 -12.07 9.93
CA SER A 151 3.10 -12.37 10.32
C SER A 151 4.10 -11.43 9.62
N ASP A 152 3.84 -11.08 8.37
CA ASP A 152 4.70 -10.18 7.58
C ASP A 152 4.73 -8.78 8.22
N TRP A 153 3.59 -8.24 8.60
CA TRP A 153 3.53 -6.97 9.33
C TRP A 153 4.26 -7.02 10.69
N ARG A 154 4.09 -8.10 11.45
CA ARG A 154 4.79 -8.27 12.73
C ARG A 154 6.30 -8.41 12.53
N SER A 155 6.72 -9.13 11.49
CA SER A 155 8.13 -9.23 11.11
C SER A 155 8.70 -7.87 10.74
N PHE A 156 7.98 -7.08 9.95
CA PHE A 156 8.37 -5.72 9.59
C PHE A 156 8.44 -4.80 10.83
N LEU A 157 7.48 -4.90 11.76
CA LEU A 157 7.54 -4.16 13.02
C LEU A 157 8.75 -4.58 13.88
N GLY A 158 9.14 -5.86 13.84
CA GLY A 158 10.37 -6.33 14.47
C GLY A 158 11.62 -5.71 13.83
N GLU A 159 11.67 -5.65 12.50
CA GLU A 159 12.75 -4.98 11.76
C GLU A 159 12.83 -3.48 12.10
N LEU A 160 11.68 -2.82 12.16
CA LEU A 160 11.57 -1.41 12.53
C LEU A 160 12.01 -1.16 13.98
N ALA A 161 11.64 -2.06 14.91
CA ALA A 161 12.07 -1.98 16.30
C ALA A 161 13.57 -2.26 16.48
N ALA A 162 14.14 -3.14 15.64
CA ALA A 162 15.56 -3.44 15.61
C ALA A 162 16.41 -2.34 14.97
N PHE A 163 15.76 -1.35 14.34
CA PHE A 163 16.46 -0.26 13.70
C PHE A 163 17.06 0.68 14.76
N GLU A 164 18.35 0.51 15.00
CA GLU A 164 19.14 1.38 15.89
C GLU A 164 19.35 2.73 15.21
N ALA A 165 18.55 3.71 15.56
CA ALA A 165 18.56 5.01 14.95
C ALA A 165 18.95 6.11 15.92
N ASN A 166 19.72 7.08 15.43
CA ASN A 166 19.81 8.41 16.01
C ASN A 166 18.64 9.27 15.50
N ALA A 167 18.46 10.47 16.06
CA ALA A 167 17.38 11.37 15.68
C ALA A 167 17.33 11.64 14.16
N ALA A 168 18.48 11.88 13.53
CA ALA A 168 18.56 12.15 12.08
C ALA A 168 18.10 10.96 11.23
N SER A 169 18.32 9.73 11.68
CA SER A 169 17.84 8.53 11.00
C SER A 169 16.32 8.36 11.16
N TRP A 170 15.76 8.76 12.29
CA TRP A 170 14.31 8.76 12.50
C TRP A 170 13.62 9.80 11.61
N ASP A 171 14.17 11.01 11.54
CA ASP A 171 13.65 12.06 10.65
C ASP A 171 13.65 11.60 9.20
N SER A 172 14.77 11.03 8.73
CA SER A 172 14.89 10.49 7.37
C SER A 172 13.89 9.37 7.07
N LEU A 173 13.60 8.51 8.05
CA LEU A 173 12.62 7.43 7.92
C LEU A 173 11.20 7.98 7.86
N ILE A 174 10.86 8.94 8.73
CA ILE A 174 9.53 9.58 8.78
C ILE A 174 9.28 10.38 7.50
N GLU A 175 10.26 11.16 7.05
CA GLU A 175 10.21 11.92 5.80
C GLU A 175 9.93 11.00 4.61
N ALA A 176 10.65 9.88 4.50
CA ALA A 176 10.44 8.92 3.42
C ALA A 176 9.04 8.26 3.47
N ALA A 177 8.49 8.03 4.65
CA ALA A 177 7.12 7.55 4.79
C ALA A 177 6.10 8.60 4.32
N CYS A 178 6.28 9.86 4.72
CA CYS A 178 5.43 10.97 4.28
C CYS A 178 5.52 11.17 2.76
N GLU A 179 6.74 11.23 2.21
CA GLU A 179 6.96 11.34 0.76
C GLU A 179 6.29 10.21 -0.02
N THR A 180 6.39 8.97 0.49
CA THR A 180 5.73 7.81 -0.13
C THR A 180 4.22 7.96 -0.15
N PHE A 181 3.62 8.42 0.94
CA PHE A 181 2.18 8.69 0.99
C PHE A 181 1.77 9.80 0.03
N ASP A 182 2.53 10.89 -0.04
CA ASP A 182 2.23 12.04 -0.91
C ASP A 182 2.31 11.64 -2.39
N ILE A 183 3.33 10.88 -2.78
CA ILE A 183 3.46 10.34 -4.14
C ILE A 183 2.29 9.42 -4.46
N PHE A 184 1.97 8.50 -3.54
CA PHE A 184 0.88 7.53 -3.74
C PHE A 184 -0.48 8.23 -3.85
N GLU A 185 -0.77 9.19 -2.99
CA GLU A 185 -1.99 10.00 -3.03
C GLU A 185 -2.09 10.80 -4.34
N HIS A 186 -1.03 11.52 -4.70
CA HIS A 186 -0.99 12.29 -5.94
C HIS A 186 -1.18 11.39 -7.18
N TRP A 187 -0.53 10.23 -7.18
CA TRP A 187 -0.70 9.26 -8.26
C TRP A 187 -2.13 8.74 -8.34
N LEU A 188 -2.73 8.36 -7.22
CA LEU A 188 -4.11 7.87 -7.20
C LEU A 188 -5.12 8.95 -7.59
N ALA A 189 -4.87 10.24 -7.33
CA ALA A 189 -5.73 11.35 -7.75
C ALA A 189 -5.95 11.39 -9.27
N GLY A 190 -5.07 10.80 -10.07
CA GLY A 190 -5.26 10.60 -11.50
C GLY A 190 -6.23 9.46 -11.88
N TRP A 191 -6.89 8.82 -10.91
CA TRP A 191 -7.96 7.87 -11.16
C TRP A 191 -9.17 8.58 -11.78
N SER A 192 -9.67 8.05 -12.89
CA SER A 192 -10.75 8.64 -13.69
C SER A 192 -12.04 7.83 -13.64
N GLY A 193 -12.29 7.13 -12.53
CA GLY A 193 -13.54 6.40 -12.30
C GLY A 193 -14.69 7.31 -11.88
N ARG A 194 -15.90 6.75 -11.80
CA ARG A 194 -17.06 7.49 -11.29
C ARG A 194 -16.99 7.56 -9.76
N PRO A 195 -17.24 8.73 -9.14
CA PRO A 195 -17.43 8.80 -7.71
C PRO A 195 -18.61 7.92 -7.28
N ALA A 196 -18.54 7.38 -6.05
CA ALA A 196 -19.68 6.68 -5.46
C ALA A 196 -20.78 7.70 -5.17
N GLU A 197 -21.98 7.44 -5.70
CA GLU A 197 -23.22 8.14 -5.33
C GLU A 197 -23.63 7.84 -3.90
#